data_6ded2f10e5c792cffdfb843932cb01b8
#
_entry.id   6ded2f10e5c792cffdfb843932cb01b8
#
_cell.length_a   1.000
_cell.length_b   1.000
_cell.length_c   1.000
_cell.angle_alpha   90.00
_cell.angle_beta   90.00
_cell.angle_gamma   90.00
#
_symmetry.space_group_name_H-M   'P 1'
#
loop_
_entity.id
_entity.type
_entity.pdbx_description
1 polymer ?
#
loop_
_entity_poly.entity_id
_entity_poly.type
_entity_poly.pdbx_seq_one_letter_code
_entity_poly.pdbx_strand_id
1 'polypeptide(L)'
;MSARFAAVSATGDPASLAAQCVAALPIVDGATLGILYTTEPAAAVLPEIARALTEHTGIRSWVGGVGLGVCSAAAEIFDEPAAVVMTAALPPKDFRIFAATGDPGADLPRSHAGWIEGTQPVLALVHADPRCPDVQRAAVETAAASGAYLVGGLVSHRCPNPLLARTGSDDGLGGNGVAGLMLAPGVSVATALTQGCMPIGPVRRIDEARDNVVMVIDGRPALAVFSEDIGPELTQDLRRVGGLIFAGLPVAGSDTGDYLVRNLVAIDAGRGWVVLGAEVAAGDRIVFCRRDPESARRDMARMVRQLSGRLSGPPKAGVYVSCVARGAALFGGPGVETGLIRETLGDFPLIGFFANGEISRDRLYGHTGVLTLFT
;
A
#
# COMPACT_ATOMS: atom_id res chain seq x y z
N MET A 1 -12.13 -17.50 -20.35
CA MET A 1 -11.48 -16.44 -21.16
C MET A 1 -10.29 -15.93 -20.39
N SER A 2 -9.14 -15.77 -21.02
CA SER A 2 -7.97 -15.12 -20.37
C SER A 2 -8.32 -13.67 -20.10
N ALA A 3 -8.14 -13.19 -18.86
CA ALA A 3 -8.37 -11.79 -18.50
C ALA A 3 -7.45 -10.90 -19.36
N ARG A 4 -8.02 -9.84 -19.95
CA ARG A 4 -7.28 -8.82 -20.69
C ARG A 4 -7.23 -7.56 -19.86
N PHE A 5 -6.09 -6.88 -19.88
CA PHE A 5 -5.85 -5.65 -19.16
C PHE A 5 -5.25 -4.61 -20.10
N ALA A 6 -5.56 -3.34 -19.87
CA ALA A 6 -4.87 -2.20 -20.44
C ALA A 6 -4.64 -1.16 -19.38
N ALA A 7 -3.51 -0.44 -19.46
CA ALA A 7 -3.20 0.64 -18.53
C ALA A 7 -2.61 1.83 -19.27
N VAL A 8 -2.91 3.03 -18.75
CA VAL A 8 -2.37 4.30 -19.25
C VAL A 8 -2.04 5.23 -18.08
N SER A 9 -1.18 6.21 -18.36
CA SER A 9 -0.91 7.34 -17.49
C SER A 9 -1.06 8.65 -18.28
N ALA A 10 -1.54 9.69 -17.61
CA ALA A 10 -1.65 11.05 -18.14
C ALA A 10 -1.14 12.04 -17.12
N THR A 11 -0.51 13.11 -17.60
CA THR A 11 0.03 14.21 -16.76
C THR A 11 -0.24 15.55 -17.41
N GLY A 12 -0.20 16.64 -16.63
CA GLY A 12 -0.31 18.00 -17.11
C GLY A 12 -1.53 18.73 -16.56
N ASP A 13 -2.13 19.64 -17.35
CA ASP A 13 -3.27 20.42 -16.89
C ASP A 13 -4.44 19.53 -16.43
N PRO A 14 -4.93 19.69 -15.18
CA PRO A 14 -6.06 18.91 -14.65
C PRO A 14 -7.27 18.88 -15.59
N ALA A 15 -7.61 20.00 -16.23
CA ALA A 15 -8.74 20.09 -17.14
C ALA A 15 -8.62 19.21 -18.40
N SER A 16 -7.41 18.80 -18.76
CA SER A 16 -7.13 17.95 -19.92
C SER A 16 -6.97 16.46 -19.58
N LEU A 17 -6.80 16.09 -18.31
CA LEU A 17 -6.50 14.72 -17.92
C LEU A 17 -7.55 13.70 -18.34
N ALA A 18 -8.84 14.06 -18.23
CA ALA A 18 -9.93 13.17 -18.64
C ALA A 18 -9.84 12.85 -20.15
N ALA A 19 -9.63 13.86 -20.99
CA ALA A 19 -9.49 13.69 -22.43
C ALA A 19 -8.22 12.90 -22.80
N GLN A 20 -7.10 13.16 -22.12
CA GLN A 20 -5.85 12.43 -22.33
C GLN A 20 -5.99 10.95 -21.95
N CYS A 21 -6.60 10.63 -20.80
CA CYS A 21 -6.85 9.26 -20.39
C CYS A 21 -7.74 8.52 -21.40
N VAL A 22 -8.82 9.15 -21.85
CA VAL A 22 -9.73 8.61 -22.87
C VAL A 22 -9.00 8.35 -24.18
N ALA A 23 -8.22 9.32 -24.68
CA ALA A 23 -7.51 9.20 -25.95
C ALA A 23 -6.41 8.13 -25.94
N ALA A 24 -5.75 7.94 -24.79
CA ALA A 24 -4.64 7.01 -24.65
C ALA A 24 -5.06 5.58 -24.29
N LEU A 25 -6.25 5.40 -23.64
CA LEU A 25 -6.67 4.09 -23.12
C LEU A 25 -7.12 3.15 -24.24
N PRO A 26 -6.42 2.02 -24.44
CA PRO A 26 -6.89 1.02 -25.38
C PRO A 26 -8.21 0.38 -24.93
N ILE A 27 -9.13 0.17 -25.86
CA ILE A 27 -10.38 -0.55 -25.59
C ILE A 27 -10.07 -2.03 -25.35
N VAL A 28 -10.47 -2.50 -24.18
CA VAL A 28 -10.41 -3.93 -23.83
C VAL A 28 -11.79 -4.54 -24.02
N ASP A 29 -11.91 -5.45 -24.98
CA ASP A 29 -13.18 -6.13 -25.26
C ASP A 29 -13.71 -6.87 -24.02
N GLY A 30 -14.94 -6.56 -23.62
CA GLY A 30 -15.56 -7.16 -22.45
C GLY A 30 -15.00 -6.66 -21.13
N ALA A 31 -14.33 -5.50 -21.09
CA ALA A 31 -13.90 -4.89 -19.85
C ALA A 31 -15.09 -4.55 -18.95
N THR A 32 -14.98 -4.89 -17.67
CA THR A 32 -16.05 -4.74 -16.67
C THR A 32 -15.60 -4.00 -15.44
N LEU A 33 -14.28 -3.89 -15.24
CA LEU A 33 -13.66 -3.26 -14.07
C LEU A 33 -12.65 -2.21 -14.52
N GLY A 34 -12.67 -1.06 -13.83
CA GLY A 34 -11.63 -0.03 -13.92
C GLY A 34 -11.01 0.26 -12.56
N ILE A 35 -9.71 0.53 -12.57
CA ILE A 35 -8.94 1.02 -11.42
C ILE A 35 -8.36 2.38 -11.82
N LEU A 36 -8.56 3.38 -10.97
CA LEU A 36 -8.16 4.78 -11.25
C LEU A 36 -7.51 5.40 -10.03
N TYR A 37 -6.28 5.89 -10.19
CA TYR A 37 -5.62 6.70 -9.19
C TYR A 37 -5.25 8.06 -9.75
N THR A 38 -5.36 9.09 -8.92
CA THR A 38 -4.89 10.44 -9.23
C THR A 38 -3.93 10.93 -8.16
N THR A 39 -3.08 11.88 -8.51
CA THR A 39 -2.31 12.65 -7.54
C THR A 39 -3.19 13.69 -6.84
N GLU A 40 -2.74 14.23 -5.70
CA GLU A 40 -3.43 15.30 -4.98
C GLU A 40 -3.74 16.54 -5.85
N PRO A 41 -2.81 17.03 -6.68
CA PRO A 41 -3.11 18.16 -7.59
C PRO A 41 -4.22 17.87 -8.60
N ALA A 42 -4.52 16.60 -8.90
CA ALA A 42 -5.60 16.18 -9.79
C ALA A 42 -6.86 15.70 -9.05
N ALA A 43 -6.91 15.76 -7.72
CA ALA A 43 -8.00 15.23 -6.92
C ALA A 43 -9.38 15.80 -7.29
N ALA A 44 -9.44 17.09 -7.63
CA ALA A 44 -10.70 17.76 -7.97
C ALA A 44 -11.34 17.22 -9.26
N VAL A 45 -10.54 16.69 -10.19
CA VAL A 45 -11.00 16.17 -11.49
C VAL A 45 -11.17 14.64 -11.50
N LEU A 46 -10.91 13.94 -10.40
CA LEU A 46 -11.14 12.49 -10.28
C LEU A 46 -12.54 12.07 -10.71
N PRO A 47 -13.65 12.74 -10.28
CA PRO A 47 -15.01 12.38 -10.71
C PRO A 47 -15.22 12.54 -12.21
N GLU A 48 -14.64 13.61 -12.79
CA GLU A 48 -14.75 13.90 -14.22
C GLU A 48 -14.00 12.83 -15.04
N ILE A 49 -12.79 12.45 -14.63
CA ILE A 49 -12.02 11.36 -15.26
C ILE A 49 -12.81 10.06 -15.21
N ALA A 50 -13.34 9.68 -14.05
CA ALA A 50 -14.13 8.45 -13.88
C ALA A 50 -15.39 8.46 -14.76
N ARG A 51 -16.07 9.61 -14.90
CA ARG A 51 -17.24 9.77 -15.75
C ARG A 51 -16.87 9.65 -17.22
N ALA A 52 -15.86 10.37 -17.70
CA ALA A 52 -15.41 10.32 -19.08
C ALA A 52 -14.95 8.92 -19.50
N LEU A 53 -14.22 8.23 -18.63
CA LEU A 53 -13.81 6.83 -18.84
C LEU A 53 -15.02 5.88 -18.89
N THR A 54 -16.02 6.10 -18.05
CA THR A 54 -17.28 5.32 -18.08
C THR A 54 -18.02 5.51 -19.41
N GLU A 55 -18.13 6.74 -19.88
CA GLU A 55 -18.78 7.07 -21.16
C GLU A 55 -18.03 6.46 -22.36
N HIS A 56 -16.69 6.49 -22.31
CA HIS A 56 -15.83 5.96 -23.36
C HIS A 56 -15.80 4.44 -23.42
N THR A 57 -15.71 3.77 -22.25
CA THR A 57 -15.49 2.32 -22.17
C THR A 57 -16.75 1.50 -21.93
N GLY A 58 -17.83 2.12 -21.42
CA GLY A 58 -19.01 1.44 -20.92
C GLY A 58 -18.84 0.76 -19.56
N ILE A 59 -17.65 0.84 -18.95
CA ILE A 59 -17.37 0.24 -17.64
C ILE A 59 -18.10 1.03 -16.56
N ARG A 60 -18.87 0.34 -15.71
CA ARG A 60 -19.63 0.94 -14.61
C ARG A 60 -19.03 0.68 -13.23
N SER A 61 -18.02 -0.19 -13.15
CA SER A 61 -17.37 -0.58 -11.91
C SER A 61 -15.98 0.02 -11.85
N TRP A 62 -15.79 1.04 -10.99
CA TRP A 62 -14.54 1.76 -10.81
C TRP A 62 -14.12 1.78 -9.35
N VAL A 63 -12.85 1.53 -9.09
CA VAL A 63 -12.25 1.56 -7.76
C VAL A 63 -10.91 2.29 -7.78
N GLY A 64 -10.51 2.90 -6.68
CA GLY A 64 -9.24 3.59 -6.54
C GLY A 64 -9.30 4.78 -5.61
N GLY A 65 -8.62 5.87 -5.96
CA GLY A 65 -8.62 7.06 -5.14
C GLY A 65 -7.46 8.02 -5.41
N VAL A 66 -7.26 8.94 -4.47
CA VAL A 66 -6.23 9.96 -4.54
C VAL A 66 -4.99 9.52 -3.77
N GLY A 67 -3.88 9.27 -4.46
CA GLY A 67 -2.58 8.96 -3.86
C GLY A 67 -1.77 10.22 -3.53
N LEU A 68 -0.75 10.07 -2.70
CA LEU A 68 0.29 11.11 -2.49
C LEU A 68 1.22 11.23 -3.71
N GLY A 69 1.22 10.24 -4.54
CA GLY A 69 1.78 10.14 -5.87
C GLY A 69 1.15 8.94 -6.56
N VAL A 70 1.38 8.79 -7.86
CA VAL A 70 0.91 7.65 -8.65
C VAL A 70 2.08 7.04 -9.42
N CYS A 71 1.95 5.78 -9.81
CA CYS A 71 2.94 5.13 -10.66
C CYS A 71 2.31 4.31 -11.78
N SER A 72 3.06 4.20 -12.86
CA SER A 72 2.81 3.29 -13.98
C SER A 72 4.07 2.45 -14.24
N ALA A 73 4.03 1.55 -15.20
CA ALA A 73 5.22 0.81 -15.64
C ALA A 73 6.36 1.75 -16.11
N ALA A 74 6.03 2.96 -16.57
CA ALA A 74 6.99 3.90 -17.17
C ALA A 74 7.44 5.01 -16.21
N ALA A 75 6.65 5.37 -15.20
CA ALA A 75 6.90 6.56 -14.39
C ALA A 75 6.35 6.46 -12.96
N GLU A 76 7.02 7.18 -12.07
CA GLU A 76 6.57 7.53 -10.72
C GLU A 76 6.35 9.04 -10.70
N ILE A 77 5.14 9.49 -10.38
CA ILE A 77 4.69 10.88 -10.56
C ILE A 77 4.23 11.44 -9.21
N PHE A 78 4.85 12.57 -8.81
CA PHE A 78 4.56 13.29 -7.58
C PHE A 78 4.37 14.78 -7.86
N ASP A 79 3.66 15.47 -6.99
CA ASP A 79 3.56 16.93 -6.91
C ASP A 79 3.06 17.64 -8.19
N GLU A 80 2.66 16.89 -9.21
CA GLU A 80 2.03 17.40 -10.44
C GLU A 80 0.69 16.70 -10.71
N PRO A 81 -0.23 17.32 -11.45
CA PRO A 81 -1.49 16.67 -11.79
C PRO A 81 -1.26 15.45 -12.69
N ALA A 82 -1.70 14.29 -12.22
CA ALA A 82 -1.56 13.04 -12.93
C ALA A 82 -2.71 12.08 -12.63
N ALA A 83 -2.98 11.20 -13.60
CA ALA A 83 -3.89 10.08 -13.45
C ALA A 83 -3.27 8.80 -14.04
N VAL A 84 -3.48 7.66 -13.38
CA VAL A 84 -3.17 6.33 -13.91
C VAL A 84 -4.43 5.49 -13.89
N VAL A 85 -4.68 4.81 -15.00
CA VAL A 85 -5.91 4.06 -15.25
C VAL A 85 -5.57 2.66 -15.68
N MET A 86 -6.29 1.66 -15.15
CA MET A 86 -6.27 0.30 -15.65
C MET A 86 -7.69 -0.17 -15.90
N THR A 87 -7.92 -0.85 -17.03
CA THR A 87 -9.16 -1.56 -17.32
C THR A 87 -8.93 -3.06 -17.40
N ALA A 88 -9.92 -3.84 -16.99
CA ALA A 88 -9.83 -5.29 -16.91
C ALA A 88 -11.11 -5.97 -17.39
N ALA A 89 -10.96 -7.00 -18.22
CA ALA A 89 -12.02 -7.92 -18.62
C ALA A 89 -12.10 -9.07 -17.61
N LEU A 90 -12.77 -8.84 -16.48
CA LEU A 90 -13.07 -9.84 -15.45
C LEU A 90 -14.56 -10.21 -15.48
N PRO A 91 -14.94 -11.49 -15.26
CA PRO A 91 -16.35 -11.84 -15.14
C PRO A 91 -17.00 -11.07 -13.97
N PRO A 92 -18.16 -10.40 -14.14
CA PRO A 92 -18.78 -9.61 -13.07
C PRO A 92 -19.14 -10.42 -11.81
N LYS A 93 -19.25 -11.72 -11.89
CA LYS A 93 -19.46 -12.61 -10.75
C LYS A 93 -18.19 -12.77 -9.88
N ASP A 94 -17.01 -12.56 -10.45
CA ASP A 94 -15.73 -12.87 -9.84
C ASP A 94 -15.12 -11.68 -9.07
N PHE A 95 -15.84 -10.55 -8.97
CA PHE A 95 -15.43 -9.43 -8.13
C PHE A 95 -16.60 -8.66 -7.53
N ARG A 96 -16.34 -7.91 -6.47
CA ARG A 96 -17.24 -6.90 -5.89
C ARG A 96 -16.47 -5.67 -5.48
N ILE A 97 -17.00 -4.51 -5.85
CA ILE A 97 -16.58 -3.22 -5.30
C ILE A 97 -17.39 -2.96 -4.03
N PHE A 98 -16.73 -2.42 -3.02
CA PHE A 98 -17.37 -2.07 -1.76
C PHE A 98 -16.87 -0.69 -1.26
N ALA A 99 -17.72 -0.05 -0.46
CA ALA A 99 -17.35 1.08 0.38
C ALA A 99 -17.99 0.87 1.76
N ALA A 100 -17.22 1.17 2.79
CA ALA A 100 -17.65 1.07 4.18
C ALA A 100 -17.21 2.35 4.92
N THR A 101 -18.18 3.07 5.46
CA THR A 101 -17.97 4.32 6.20
C THR A 101 -18.34 4.09 7.65
N GLY A 102 -17.34 4.11 8.54
CA GLY A 102 -17.54 3.98 9.98
C GLY A 102 -17.25 2.58 10.52
N ASP A 103 -18.01 1.57 10.19
CA ASP A 103 -17.86 0.19 10.71
C ASP A 103 -17.81 -0.84 9.57
N PRO A 104 -16.62 -1.12 9.01
CA PRO A 104 -16.47 -2.12 7.95
C PRO A 104 -16.94 -3.53 8.37
N GLY A 105 -16.82 -3.88 9.65
CA GLY A 105 -17.25 -5.14 10.21
C GLY A 105 -18.75 -5.37 10.07
N ALA A 106 -19.56 -4.30 10.16
CA ALA A 106 -21.00 -4.35 9.97
C ALA A 106 -21.42 -4.05 8.52
N ASP A 107 -20.74 -3.11 7.86
CA ASP A 107 -21.16 -2.62 6.53
C ASP A 107 -20.94 -3.65 5.42
N LEU A 108 -19.80 -4.38 5.43
CA LEU A 108 -19.53 -5.41 4.44
C LEU A 108 -20.52 -6.57 4.49
N PRO A 109 -20.79 -7.20 5.65
CA PRO A 109 -21.82 -8.23 5.74
C PRO A 109 -23.21 -7.73 5.35
N ARG A 110 -23.58 -6.52 5.75
CA ARG A 110 -24.89 -5.93 5.41
C ARG A 110 -25.08 -5.82 3.90
N SER A 111 -24.05 -5.45 3.16
CA SER A 111 -24.11 -5.15 1.73
C SER A 111 -23.74 -6.34 0.85
N HIS A 112 -22.90 -7.27 1.32
CA HIS A 112 -22.25 -8.28 0.51
C HIS A 112 -22.28 -9.71 1.09
N ALA A 113 -23.00 -10.00 2.21
CA ALA A 113 -22.97 -11.29 2.88
C ALA A 113 -23.15 -12.49 1.93
N GLY A 114 -24.21 -12.52 1.16
CA GLY A 114 -24.49 -13.64 0.27
C GLY A 114 -23.41 -13.87 -0.80
N TRP A 115 -22.76 -12.81 -1.27
CA TRP A 115 -21.64 -12.97 -2.21
C TRP A 115 -20.37 -13.44 -1.50
N ILE A 116 -20.06 -12.89 -0.33
CA ILE A 116 -18.88 -13.28 0.48
C ILE A 116 -18.99 -14.76 0.88
N GLU A 117 -20.13 -15.17 1.42
CA GLU A 117 -20.38 -16.57 1.85
C GLU A 117 -20.33 -17.55 0.68
N GLY A 118 -20.97 -17.20 -0.45
CA GLY A 118 -21.03 -18.06 -1.63
C GLY A 118 -19.74 -18.10 -2.44
N THR A 119 -18.87 -17.09 -2.33
CA THR A 119 -17.68 -16.93 -3.16
C THR A 119 -16.38 -17.20 -2.39
N GLN A 120 -16.32 -16.83 -1.10
CA GLN A 120 -15.12 -16.86 -0.27
C GLN A 120 -13.94 -16.10 -0.95
N PRO A 121 -14.00 -14.78 -0.99
CA PRO A 121 -13.01 -13.98 -1.71
C PRO A 121 -11.60 -14.24 -1.19
N VAL A 122 -10.63 -14.30 -2.09
CA VAL A 122 -9.23 -14.65 -1.75
C VAL A 122 -8.37 -13.43 -1.50
N LEU A 123 -8.71 -12.29 -2.10
CA LEU A 123 -7.96 -11.04 -2.00
C LEU A 123 -8.91 -9.85 -2.03
N ALA A 124 -8.58 -8.80 -1.28
CA ALA A 124 -9.21 -7.50 -1.42
C ALA A 124 -8.15 -6.41 -1.60
N LEU A 125 -8.26 -5.64 -2.70
CA LEU A 125 -7.53 -4.39 -2.90
C LEU A 125 -8.26 -3.28 -2.15
N VAL A 126 -7.62 -2.69 -1.17
CA VAL A 126 -8.22 -1.78 -0.19
C VAL A 126 -7.59 -0.40 -0.25
N HIS A 127 -8.42 0.61 -0.27
CA HIS A 127 -8.07 2.01 -0.14
C HIS A 127 -8.69 2.52 1.16
N ALA A 128 -7.90 3.04 2.08
CA ALA A 128 -8.40 3.52 3.36
C ALA A 128 -8.10 5.02 3.54
N ASP A 129 -9.07 5.76 4.02
CA ASP A 129 -8.89 7.16 4.36
C ASP A 129 -8.19 7.27 5.72
N PRO A 130 -7.00 7.89 5.82
CA PRO A 130 -6.29 8.03 7.08
C PRO A 130 -7.03 8.90 8.13
N ARG A 131 -8.08 9.61 7.73
CA ARG A 131 -8.97 10.34 8.67
C ARG A 131 -9.99 9.44 9.35
N CYS A 132 -10.09 8.17 8.95
CA CYS A 132 -10.85 7.17 9.71
C CYS A 132 -10.28 7.11 11.14
N PRO A 133 -11.11 7.22 12.19
CA PRO A 133 -10.63 7.34 13.58
C PRO A 133 -9.69 6.22 14.04
N ASP A 134 -9.89 5.01 13.53
CA ASP A 134 -9.03 3.85 13.77
C ASP A 134 -8.88 3.04 12.49
N VAL A 135 -7.99 3.51 11.62
CA VAL A 135 -7.75 2.88 10.32
C VAL A 135 -7.13 1.48 10.44
N GLN A 136 -6.37 1.20 11.49
CA GLN A 136 -5.84 -0.13 11.75
C GLN A 136 -6.97 -1.11 12.10
N ARG A 137 -7.88 -0.70 12.95
CA ARG A 137 -9.06 -1.49 13.30
C ARG A 137 -9.95 -1.69 12.07
N ALA A 138 -10.15 -0.66 11.26
CA ALA A 138 -10.93 -0.77 10.01
C ALA A 138 -10.32 -1.81 9.04
N ALA A 139 -9.00 -1.91 8.94
CA ALA A 139 -8.33 -2.95 8.15
C ALA A 139 -8.59 -4.35 8.74
N VAL A 140 -8.44 -4.52 10.06
CA VAL A 140 -8.73 -5.80 10.75
C VAL A 140 -10.18 -6.23 10.55
N GLU A 141 -11.14 -5.33 10.73
CA GLU A 141 -12.56 -5.58 10.55
C GLU A 141 -12.91 -5.91 9.09
N THR A 142 -12.29 -5.21 8.13
CA THR A 142 -12.44 -5.52 6.70
C THR A 142 -11.94 -6.92 6.37
N ALA A 143 -10.76 -7.30 6.88
CA ALA A 143 -10.19 -8.64 6.70
C ALA A 143 -11.10 -9.71 7.30
N ALA A 144 -11.57 -9.51 8.53
CA ALA A 144 -12.45 -10.46 9.22
C ALA A 144 -13.80 -10.61 8.52
N ALA A 145 -14.42 -9.49 8.11
CA ALA A 145 -15.73 -9.49 7.46
C ALA A 145 -15.71 -10.05 6.03
N SER A 146 -14.62 -9.83 5.28
CA SER A 146 -14.47 -10.34 3.93
C SER A 146 -13.90 -11.76 3.86
N GLY A 147 -13.12 -12.18 4.86
CA GLY A 147 -12.32 -13.39 4.82
C GLY A 147 -11.14 -13.33 3.84
N ALA A 148 -10.91 -12.20 3.18
CA ALA A 148 -9.92 -12.01 2.13
C ALA A 148 -8.55 -11.57 2.67
N TYR A 149 -7.47 -11.90 1.94
CA TYR A 149 -6.17 -11.30 2.16
C TYR A 149 -6.19 -9.86 1.66
N LEU A 150 -5.97 -8.88 2.54
CA LEU A 150 -5.97 -7.48 2.14
C LEU A 150 -4.62 -7.08 1.55
N VAL A 151 -4.69 -6.24 0.50
CA VAL A 151 -3.57 -5.49 -0.07
C VAL A 151 -4.03 -4.07 -0.37
N GLY A 152 -3.15 -3.09 -0.28
CA GLY A 152 -3.54 -1.72 -0.56
C GLY A 152 -2.81 -0.70 0.29
N GLY A 153 -3.47 0.42 0.61
CA GLY A 153 -2.84 1.45 1.42
C GLY A 153 -3.74 2.64 1.72
N LEU A 154 -3.17 3.58 2.48
CA LEU A 154 -3.82 4.82 2.85
C LEU A 154 -3.77 5.81 1.69
N VAL A 155 -4.93 6.33 1.32
CA VAL A 155 -5.06 7.41 0.32
C VAL A 155 -4.68 8.77 0.92
N SER A 156 -4.72 9.84 0.13
CA SER A 156 -4.40 11.18 0.62
C SER A 156 -5.39 11.65 1.69
N HIS A 157 -4.86 12.24 2.75
CA HIS A 157 -5.65 12.89 3.81
C HIS A 157 -6.02 14.36 3.50
N ARG A 158 -5.44 14.94 2.46
CA ARG A 158 -5.63 16.35 2.09
C ARG A 158 -6.87 16.58 1.24
N CYS A 159 -7.49 15.50 0.74
CA CYS A 159 -8.69 15.58 -0.09
C CYS A 159 -9.93 15.23 0.72
N PRO A 160 -11.07 15.93 0.56
CA PRO A 160 -12.30 15.65 1.32
C PRO A 160 -12.89 14.27 0.99
N ASN A 161 -12.85 13.84 -0.28
CA ASN A 161 -13.37 12.57 -0.76
C ASN A 161 -12.30 11.82 -1.58
N PRO A 162 -11.28 11.22 -0.90
CA PRO A 162 -10.16 10.61 -1.60
C PRO A 162 -10.42 9.19 -2.12
N LEU A 163 -11.56 8.58 -1.78
CA LEU A 163 -11.92 7.22 -2.14
C LEU A 163 -12.83 7.19 -3.37
N LEU A 164 -12.56 6.28 -4.28
CA LEU A 164 -13.43 5.95 -5.42
C LEU A 164 -13.89 4.51 -5.29
N ALA A 165 -15.21 4.29 -5.17
CA ALA A 165 -15.85 2.98 -5.21
C ALA A 165 -17.21 3.12 -5.90
N ARG A 166 -17.20 3.03 -7.23
CA ARG A 166 -18.36 3.28 -8.08
C ARG A 166 -18.91 2.00 -8.65
N THR A 167 -20.25 1.84 -8.55
CA THR A 167 -20.99 0.79 -9.23
C THR A 167 -22.27 1.41 -9.79
N GLY A 168 -22.38 1.42 -11.13
CA GLY A 168 -23.58 2.01 -11.77
C GLY A 168 -23.44 3.49 -12.09
N SER A 169 -24.41 4.32 -11.72
CA SER A 169 -24.56 5.72 -12.17
C SER A 169 -24.16 6.78 -11.14
N ASP A 170 -23.91 6.38 -9.89
CA ASP A 170 -23.44 7.29 -8.86
C ASP A 170 -21.98 7.72 -9.11
N ASP A 171 -21.52 8.76 -8.45
CA ASP A 171 -20.13 9.22 -8.56
C ASP A 171 -19.15 8.32 -7.80
N GLY A 172 -19.64 7.55 -6.81
CA GLY A 172 -18.87 6.58 -6.04
C GLY A 172 -17.75 7.19 -5.20
N LEU A 173 -17.81 8.49 -4.93
CA LEU A 173 -16.81 9.17 -4.11
C LEU A 173 -17.12 9.07 -2.63
N GLY A 174 -16.08 8.92 -1.81
CA GLY A 174 -16.22 8.82 -0.37
C GLY A 174 -14.98 9.21 0.42
N GLY A 175 -15.13 9.25 1.73
CA GLY A 175 -14.06 9.51 2.69
C GLY A 175 -14.44 8.97 4.08
N ASN A 176 -13.52 9.12 5.04
CA ASN A 176 -13.69 8.66 6.44
C ASN A 176 -14.01 7.15 6.58
N GLY A 177 -13.46 6.32 5.70
CA GLY A 177 -13.74 4.89 5.70
C GLY A 177 -12.78 4.12 4.84
N VAL A 178 -13.27 2.98 4.36
CA VAL A 178 -12.53 2.03 3.53
C VAL A 178 -13.34 1.77 2.27
N ALA A 179 -12.68 1.74 1.12
CA ALA A 179 -13.26 1.33 -0.15
C ALA A 179 -12.35 0.32 -0.83
N GLY A 180 -12.89 -0.53 -1.69
CA GLY A 180 -12.03 -1.52 -2.33
C GLY A 180 -12.73 -2.46 -3.29
N LEU A 181 -11.96 -3.45 -3.70
CA LEU A 181 -12.32 -4.49 -4.65
C LEU A 181 -12.02 -5.85 -4.04
N MET A 182 -13.04 -6.66 -3.82
CA MET A 182 -12.89 -8.08 -3.46
C MET A 182 -12.84 -8.95 -4.71
N LEU A 183 -11.92 -9.93 -4.74
CA LEU A 183 -11.70 -10.86 -5.84
C LEU A 183 -12.03 -12.29 -5.43
N ALA A 184 -12.80 -12.98 -6.27
CA ALA A 184 -13.14 -14.39 -6.14
C ALA A 184 -11.93 -15.30 -6.41
N PRO A 185 -11.94 -16.58 -5.95
CA PRO A 185 -10.88 -17.57 -6.25
C PRO A 185 -10.64 -17.81 -7.74
N GLY A 186 -11.61 -17.49 -8.60
CA GLY A 186 -11.46 -17.60 -10.06
C GLY A 186 -10.54 -16.54 -10.68
N VAL A 187 -10.20 -15.48 -9.94
CA VAL A 187 -9.22 -14.48 -10.37
C VAL A 187 -7.86 -14.84 -9.80
N SER A 188 -6.97 -15.31 -10.66
CA SER A 188 -5.62 -15.70 -10.24
C SER A 188 -4.79 -14.47 -9.93
N VAL A 189 -4.29 -14.37 -8.70
CA VAL A 189 -3.46 -13.27 -8.22
C VAL A 189 -2.28 -13.79 -7.40
N ALA A 190 -1.18 -13.04 -7.43
CA ALA A 190 -0.03 -13.27 -6.57
C ALA A 190 0.41 -11.95 -5.95
N THR A 191 0.70 -11.94 -4.66
CA THR A 191 1.13 -10.72 -3.97
C THR A 191 2.40 -10.96 -3.15
N ALA A 192 3.19 -9.89 -2.99
CA ALA A 192 4.35 -9.88 -2.11
C ALA A 192 4.62 -8.47 -1.59
N LEU A 193 5.30 -8.43 -0.43
CA LEU A 193 5.69 -7.20 0.26
C LEU A 193 7.22 -7.06 0.24
N THR A 194 7.69 -5.83 0.04
CA THR A 194 9.11 -5.44 0.17
C THR A 194 9.25 -4.37 1.25
N GLN A 195 10.36 -4.41 1.98
CA GLN A 195 10.64 -3.47 3.06
C GLN A 195 11.73 -2.48 2.67
N GLY A 196 11.58 -1.23 3.10
CA GLY A 196 12.55 -0.15 2.81
C GLY A 196 13.57 0.07 3.92
N CYS A 197 13.43 -0.63 5.04
CA CYS A 197 14.33 -0.55 6.19
C CYS A 197 14.82 -1.96 6.54
N MET A 198 16.12 -2.12 6.80
CA MET A 198 16.72 -3.42 7.09
C MET A 198 17.24 -3.49 8.52
N PRO A 199 17.09 -4.63 9.20
CA PRO A 199 17.65 -4.83 10.54
C PRO A 199 19.16 -4.59 10.57
N ILE A 200 19.62 -3.90 11.63
CA ILE A 200 21.04 -3.62 11.89
C ILE A 200 21.58 -4.34 13.14
N GLY A 201 20.70 -4.98 13.89
CA GLY A 201 21.02 -5.77 15.07
C GLY A 201 20.14 -7.03 15.19
N PRO A 202 20.30 -7.80 16.25
CA PRO A 202 19.44 -8.93 16.53
C PRO A 202 18.05 -8.51 17.00
N VAL A 203 17.07 -9.41 16.86
CA VAL A 203 15.77 -9.23 17.49
C VAL A 203 15.94 -9.37 19.00
N ARG A 204 15.52 -8.37 19.74
CA ARG A 204 15.64 -8.26 21.18
C ARG A 204 14.28 -8.33 21.87
N ARG A 205 14.28 -8.50 23.20
CA ARG A 205 13.06 -8.49 24.00
C ARG A 205 12.94 -7.16 24.76
N ILE A 206 11.75 -6.58 24.74
CA ILE A 206 11.38 -5.45 25.60
C ILE A 206 11.02 -6.02 26.98
N ASP A 207 11.75 -5.64 28.02
CA ASP A 207 11.47 -6.11 29.38
C ASP A 207 10.62 -5.11 30.15
N GLU A 208 10.79 -3.79 29.90
CA GLU A 208 9.97 -2.74 30.49
C GLU A 208 9.58 -1.70 29.43
N ALA A 209 8.28 -1.44 29.34
CA ALA A 209 7.72 -0.38 28.51
C ALA A 209 6.47 0.22 29.15
N ARG A 210 6.16 1.45 28.76
CA ARG A 210 4.91 2.11 29.11
C ARG A 210 4.42 2.94 27.94
N ASP A 211 3.22 2.65 27.47
CA ASP A 211 2.63 3.27 26.27
C ASP A 211 3.56 3.06 25.05
N ASN A 212 4.15 4.11 24.55
CA ASN A 212 5.11 4.07 23.44
C ASN A 212 6.58 4.27 23.88
N VAL A 213 6.86 4.21 25.18
CA VAL A 213 8.20 4.42 25.76
C VAL A 213 8.83 3.07 26.09
N VAL A 214 9.95 2.75 25.47
CA VAL A 214 10.78 1.58 25.78
C VAL A 214 11.83 1.99 26.80
N MET A 215 11.83 1.34 27.95
CA MET A 215 12.72 1.66 29.08
C MET A 215 13.86 0.66 29.24
N VAL A 216 13.56 -0.66 29.11
CA VAL A 216 14.52 -1.74 29.30
C VAL A 216 14.41 -2.75 28.16
N ILE A 217 15.55 -3.11 27.55
CA ILE A 217 15.70 -4.15 26.52
C ILE A 217 16.79 -5.13 26.95
N ASP A 218 16.50 -6.43 26.96
CA ASP A 218 17.43 -7.50 27.37
C ASP A 218 18.12 -7.20 28.71
N GLY A 219 17.35 -6.72 29.71
CA GLY A 219 17.82 -6.37 31.05
C GLY A 219 18.69 -5.12 31.15
N ARG A 220 18.78 -4.31 30.10
CA ARG A 220 19.64 -3.11 30.00
C ARG A 220 18.83 -1.86 29.64
N PRO A 221 19.27 -0.64 29.98
CA PRO A 221 18.61 0.59 29.51
C PRO A 221 18.46 0.58 27.98
N ALA A 222 17.26 0.91 27.51
CA ALA A 222 16.92 0.82 26.08
C ALA A 222 17.88 1.65 25.20
N LEU A 223 18.29 2.84 25.65
CA LEU A 223 19.25 3.67 24.93
C LEU A 223 20.66 3.05 24.85
N ALA A 224 21.08 2.27 25.85
CA ALA A 224 22.38 1.61 25.80
C ALA A 224 22.40 0.50 24.74
N VAL A 225 21.31 -0.26 24.65
CA VAL A 225 21.13 -1.29 23.62
C VAL A 225 21.00 -0.67 22.24
N PHE A 226 20.20 0.37 22.12
CA PHE A 226 20.06 1.16 20.88
C PHE A 226 21.41 1.68 20.36
N SER A 227 22.20 2.29 21.26
CA SER A 227 23.53 2.85 20.92
C SER A 227 24.51 1.78 20.44
N GLU A 228 24.45 0.58 21.01
CA GLU A 228 25.24 -0.56 20.57
C GLU A 228 24.87 -0.99 19.13
N ASP A 229 23.57 -1.12 18.86
CA ASP A 229 23.07 -1.59 17.57
C ASP A 229 23.30 -0.58 16.43
N ILE A 230 23.17 0.74 16.69
CA ILE A 230 23.43 1.78 15.68
C ILE A 230 24.91 2.04 15.42
N GLY A 231 25.76 1.61 16.32
CA GLY A 231 27.23 1.75 16.23
C GLY A 231 27.77 3.13 16.67
N PRO A 232 29.11 3.22 16.83
CA PRO A 232 29.75 4.36 17.46
C PRO A 232 29.61 5.68 16.68
N GLU A 233 29.52 5.63 15.36
CA GLU A 233 29.42 6.84 14.53
C GLU A 233 28.10 7.60 14.76
N LEU A 234 26.97 6.90 14.86
CA LEU A 234 25.66 7.50 15.09
C LEU A 234 25.44 7.82 16.56
N THR A 235 26.04 7.06 17.46
CA THR A 235 25.95 7.30 18.92
C THR A 235 26.58 8.63 19.34
N GLN A 236 27.59 9.13 18.61
CA GLN A 236 28.23 10.42 18.88
C GLN A 236 27.29 11.62 18.64
N ASP A 237 26.33 11.48 17.72
CA ASP A 237 25.31 12.52 17.47
C ASP A 237 23.96 11.89 17.14
N LEU A 238 23.19 11.65 18.20
CA LEU A 238 21.87 11.03 18.10
C LEU A 238 20.84 11.85 17.30
N ARG A 239 21.12 13.13 17.01
CA ARG A 239 20.25 13.93 16.11
C ARG A 239 20.26 13.39 14.67
N ARG A 240 21.30 12.68 14.28
CA ARG A 240 21.47 12.09 12.95
C ARG A 240 20.66 10.81 12.76
N VAL A 241 20.07 10.23 13.82
CA VAL A 241 19.30 8.99 13.70
C VAL A 241 17.89 9.23 13.14
N GLY A 242 17.38 10.48 13.23
CA GLY A 242 16.06 10.84 12.71
C GLY A 242 15.94 10.58 11.21
N GLY A 243 14.93 9.82 10.79
CA GLY A 243 14.70 9.44 9.39
C GLY A 243 15.71 8.44 8.80
N LEU A 244 16.72 8.01 9.57
CA LEU A 244 17.71 7.01 9.19
C LEU A 244 17.52 5.69 9.94
N ILE A 245 17.24 5.76 11.24
CA ILE A 245 17.04 4.60 12.12
C ILE A 245 15.59 4.52 12.55
N PHE A 246 15.06 3.32 12.59
CA PHE A 246 13.68 2.98 12.92
C PHE A 246 13.65 1.79 13.88
N ALA A 247 12.51 1.59 14.54
CA ALA A 247 12.21 0.36 15.26
C ALA A 247 11.40 -0.57 14.35
N GLY A 248 11.82 -1.81 14.23
CA GLY A 248 11.06 -2.90 13.65
C GLY A 248 10.41 -3.72 14.77
N LEU A 249 9.09 -3.91 14.71
CA LEU A 249 8.34 -4.75 15.63
C LEU A 249 8.00 -6.06 14.88
N PRO A 250 8.65 -7.20 15.21
CA PRO A 250 8.43 -8.45 14.48
C PRO A 250 6.98 -8.90 14.53
N VAL A 251 6.44 -9.33 13.39
CA VAL A 251 5.07 -9.80 13.26
C VAL A 251 5.01 -11.26 13.72
N ALA A 252 4.26 -11.53 14.77
CA ALA A 252 4.06 -12.88 15.27
C ALA A 252 3.36 -13.76 14.21
N GLY A 253 3.92 -14.97 13.96
CA GLY A 253 3.37 -15.90 12.97
C GLY A 253 3.66 -15.54 11.51
N SER A 254 4.57 -14.59 11.24
CA SER A 254 5.05 -14.35 9.88
C SER A 254 6.08 -15.43 9.50
N ASP A 255 5.82 -16.11 8.40
CA ASP A 255 6.72 -17.11 7.77
C ASP A 255 7.80 -16.43 6.91
N THR A 256 7.65 -15.13 6.63
CA THR A 256 8.57 -14.30 5.84
C THR A 256 9.50 -13.46 6.71
N GLY A 257 9.31 -13.47 8.04
CA GLY A 257 10.10 -12.69 8.98
C GLY A 257 9.79 -11.19 8.94
N ASP A 258 8.54 -10.84 8.58
CA ASP A 258 8.11 -9.45 8.49
C ASP A 258 8.10 -8.73 9.84
N TYR A 259 8.33 -7.43 9.80
CA TYR A 259 8.25 -6.54 10.95
C TYR A 259 7.56 -5.23 10.58
N LEU A 260 6.88 -4.64 11.56
CA LEU A 260 6.26 -3.34 11.41
C LEU A 260 7.31 -2.26 11.72
N VAL A 261 7.68 -1.47 10.72
CA VAL A 261 8.60 -0.34 10.91
C VAL A 261 7.87 0.82 11.56
N ARG A 262 8.46 1.37 12.62
CA ARG A 262 7.93 2.51 13.37
C ARG A 262 9.01 3.56 13.58
N ASN A 263 8.61 4.83 13.49
CA ASN A 263 9.52 5.94 13.71
C ASN A 263 10.06 5.94 15.16
N LEU A 264 11.27 6.42 15.33
CA LEU A 264 11.77 6.89 16.62
C LEU A 264 11.25 8.33 16.80
N VAL A 265 10.42 8.53 17.80
CA VAL A 265 9.78 9.84 18.08
C VAL A 265 10.71 10.73 18.92
N ALA A 266 11.35 10.13 19.92
CA ALA A 266 12.27 10.82 20.82
C ALA A 266 13.27 9.86 21.48
N ILE A 267 14.35 10.41 21.99
CA ILE A 267 15.34 9.73 22.84
C ILE A 267 15.51 10.56 24.09
N ASP A 268 15.25 9.97 25.27
CA ASP A 268 15.53 10.58 26.57
C ASP A 268 16.89 10.09 27.08
N ALA A 269 17.92 10.85 26.79
CA ALA A 269 19.29 10.51 27.20
C ALA A 269 19.47 10.53 28.73
N GLY A 270 18.70 11.33 29.46
CA GLY A 270 18.80 11.43 30.92
C GLY A 270 18.25 10.20 31.64
N ARG A 271 17.22 9.56 31.07
CA ARG A 271 16.59 8.37 31.62
C ARG A 271 17.02 7.09 30.90
N GLY A 272 17.69 7.20 29.76
CA GLY A 272 18.09 6.07 28.96
C GLY A 272 16.95 5.40 28.18
N TRP A 273 15.91 6.15 27.81
CA TRP A 273 14.70 5.66 27.16
C TRP A 273 14.65 5.97 25.67
N VAL A 274 13.90 5.15 24.94
CA VAL A 274 13.60 5.32 23.51
C VAL A 274 12.09 5.38 23.33
N VAL A 275 11.60 6.39 22.59
CA VAL A 275 10.16 6.61 22.35
C VAL A 275 9.84 6.26 20.90
N LEU A 276 8.85 5.40 20.71
CA LEU A 276 8.46 4.88 19.39
C LEU A 276 7.17 5.56 18.90
N GLY A 277 6.93 5.50 17.60
CA GLY A 277 5.66 5.89 16.97
C GLY A 277 4.58 4.80 17.02
N ALA A 278 4.61 3.94 18.04
CA ALA A 278 3.59 2.91 18.30
C ALA A 278 3.63 2.52 19.78
N GLU A 279 2.51 2.06 20.29
CA GLU A 279 2.43 1.43 21.61
C GLU A 279 3.18 0.11 21.63
N VAL A 280 3.82 -0.19 22.75
CA VAL A 280 4.57 -1.42 23.00
C VAL A 280 4.40 -1.86 24.44
N ALA A 281 4.57 -3.16 24.69
CA ALA A 281 4.42 -3.75 26.01
C ALA A 281 5.64 -4.59 26.40
N ALA A 282 5.80 -4.82 27.69
CA ALA A 282 6.76 -5.79 28.19
C ALA A 282 6.46 -7.19 27.61
N GLY A 283 7.49 -7.85 27.08
CA GLY A 283 7.39 -9.11 26.37
C GLY A 283 7.39 -8.99 24.85
N ASP A 284 7.11 -7.82 24.31
CA ASP A 284 7.22 -7.55 22.88
C ASP A 284 8.66 -7.70 22.38
N ARG A 285 8.79 -7.94 21.08
CA ARG A 285 10.09 -8.01 20.41
C ARG A 285 10.35 -6.74 19.60
N ILE A 286 11.60 -6.33 19.56
CA ILE A 286 12.07 -5.16 18.82
C ILE A 286 13.36 -5.48 18.08
N VAL A 287 13.56 -4.90 16.91
CA VAL A 287 14.83 -4.87 16.19
C VAL A 287 15.03 -3.45 15.66
N PHE A 288 16.24 -2.91 15.78
CA PHE A 288 16.52 -1.62 15.15
C PHE A 288 16.84 -1.83 13.68
N CYS A 289 16.31 -0.92 12.85
CA CYS A 289 16.38 -1.00 11.40
C CYS A 289 16.99 0.29 10.84
N ARG A 290 17.74 0.17 9.75
CA ARG A 290 18.28 1.31 9.02
C ARG A 290 17.60 1.42 7.67
N ARG A 291 17.22 2.65 7.32
CA ARG A 291 16.77 3.01 5.98
C ARG A 291 18.00 3.28 5.12
N ASP A 292 18.18 2.46 4.09
CA ASP A 292 19.37 2.47 3.25
C ASP A 292 18.99 2.14 1.80
N PRO A 293 19.38 2.99 0.81
CA PRO A 293 19.02 2.81 -0.60
C PRO A 293 19.45 1.46 -1.18
N GLU A 294 20.66 1.00 -0.86
CA GLU A 294 21.18 -0.27 -1.39
C GLU A 294 20.41 -1.46 -0.85
N SER A 295 20.15 -1.46 0.46
CA SER A 295 19.34 -2.52 1.11
C SER A 295 17.92 -2.54 0.59
N ALA A 296 17.29 -1.37 0.38
CA ALA A 296 15.95 -1.27 -0.21
C ALA A 296 15.90 -1.85 -1.64
N ARG A 297 16.89 -1.55 -2.47
CA ARG A 297 17.01 -2.12 -3.82
C ARG A 297 17.20 -3.63 -3.79
N ARG A 298 18.06 -4.14 -2.91
CA ARG A 298 18.30 -5.58 -2.76
C ARG A 298 17.05 -6.31 -2.31
N ASP A 299 16.32 -5.76 -1.35
CA ASP A 299 15.07 -6.35 -0.87
C ASP A 299 13.97 -6.33 -1.93
N MET A 300 13.83 -5.21 -2.64
CA MET A 300 12.91 -5.10 -3.77
C MET A 300 13.21 -6.15 -4.84
N ALA A 301 14.47 -6.26 -5.27
CA ALA A 301 14.90 -7.25 -6.25
C ALA A 301 14.70 -8.70 -5.76
N ARG A 302 14.90 -8.96 -4.45
CA ARG A 302 14.60 -10.25 -3.83
C ARG A 302 13.11 -10.57 -3.92
N MET A 303 12.26 -9.62 -3.49
CA MET A 303 10.81 -9.77 -3.49
C MET A 303 10.28 -10.05 -4.91
N VAL A 304 10.69 -9.26 -5.90
CA VAL A 304 10.24 -9.42 -7.29
C VAL A 304 10.69 -10.77 -7.87
N ARG A 305 11.93 -11.21 -7.62
CA ARG A 305 12.40 -12.54 -8.04
C ARG A 305 11.64 -13.68 -7.37
N GLN A 306 11.38 -13.59 -6.06
CA GLN A 306 10.58 -14.60 -5.35
C GLN A 306 9.15 -14.66 -5.88
N LEU A 307 8.56 -13.50 -6.19
CA LEU A 307 7.24 -13.42 -6.78
C LEU A 307 7.24 -14.06 -8.18
N SER A 308 8.23 -13.70 -9.03
CA SER A 308 8.42 -14.29 -10.36
C SER A 308 8.51 -15.81 -10.32
N GLY A 309 9.25 -16.36 -9.36
CA GLY A 309 9.40 -17.83 -9.20
C GLY A 309 8.10 -18.57 -8.82
N ARG A 310 7.06 -17.85 -8.40
CA ARG A 310 5.72 -18.43 -8.11
C ARG A 310 4.76 -18.33 -9.27
N LEU A 311 5.12 -17.62 -10.35
CA LEU A 311 4.27 -17.43 -11.51
C LEU A 311 4.43 -18.58 -12.50
N SER A 312 3.34 -19.01 -13.11
CA SER A 312 3.35 -19.98 -14.20
C SER A 312 3.62 -19.37 -15.58
N GLY A 313 3.75 -18.05 -15.67
CA GLY A 313 4.01 -17.27 -16.88
C GLY A 313 4.12 -15.78 -16.58
N PRO A 314 4.30 -14.93 -17.59
CA PRO A 314 4.38 -13.50 -17.41
C PRO A 314 3.08 -12.95 -16.78
N PRO A 315 3.17 -11.92 -15.90
CA PRO A 315 2.00 -11.29 -15.33
C PRO A 315 1.15 -10.61 -16.40
N LYS A 316 -0.17 -10.67 -16.25
CA LYS A 316 -1.13 -10.03 -17.16
C LYS A 316 -1.31 -8.55 -16.82
N ALA A 317 -1.23 -8.20 -15.54
CA ALA A 317 -1.31 -6.84 -15.01
C ALA A 317 -0.79 -6.80 -13.58
N GLY A 318 -0.60 -5.59 -13.04
CA GLY A 318 -0.22 -5.42 -11.64
C GLY A 318 -0.73 -4.12 -11.03
N VAL A 319 -0.92 -4.15 -9.71
CA VAL A 319 -1.13 -2.96 -8.89
C VAL A 319 0.00 -2.90 -7.88
N TYR A 320 0.68 -1.75 -7.81
CA TYR A 320 1.77 -1.50 -6.90
C TYR A 320 1.42 -0.36 -5.94
N VAL A 321 1.38 -0.65 -4.65
CA VAL A 321 1.19 0.34 -3.59
C VAL A 321 2.50 0.48 -2.83
N SER A 322 3.08 1.67 -2.85
CA SER A 322 4.38 1.94 -2.23
C SER A 322 4.29 3.07 -1.23
N CYS A 323 5.11 3.03 -0.19
CA CYS A 323 5.20 4.11 0.78
C CYS A 323 5.74 5.38 0.12
N VAL A 324 5.13 6.54 0.40
CA VAL A 324 5.64 7.84 -0.06
C VAL A 324 7.09 8.12 0.40
N ALA A 325 7.51 7.51 1.51
CA ALA A 325 8.88 7.59 1.98
C ALA A 325 9.87 6.74 1.17
N ARG A 326 9.41 5.93 0.22
CA ARG A 326 10.22 5.18 -0.74
C ARG A 326 10.52 6.04 -1.97
N GLY A 327 10.11 5.66 -3.14
CA GLY A 327 10.25 6.43 -4.38
C GLY A 327 11.65 6.98 -4.63
N ALA A 328 11.75 8.09 -5.35
CA ALA A 328 13.02 8.70 -5.76
C ALA A 328 13.95 9.03 -4.58
N ALA A 329 13.41 9.43 -3.43
CA ALA A 329 14.20 9.81 -2.25
C ALA A 329 14.96 8.64 -1.62
N LEU A 330 14.41 7.42 -1.68
CA LEU A 330 15.07 6.22 -1.18
C LEU A 330 15.85 5.51 -2.29
N PHE A 331 15.28 5.41 -3.49
CA PHE A 331 15.89 4.65 -4.59
C PHE A 331 16.91 5.46 -5.42
N GLY A 332 17.05 6.77 -5.14
CA GLY A 332 18.07 7.64 -5.74
C GLY A 332 17.71 8.16 -7.13
N GLY A 333 16.44 8.09 -7.53
CA GLY A 333 15.91 8.65 -8.77
C GLY A 333 14.48 8.24 -9.04
N PRO A 334 13.74 9.00 -9.86
CA PRO A 334 12.38 8.66 -10.25
C PRO A 334 12.36 7.42 -11.15
N GLY A 335 11.32 6.59 -11.02
CA GLY A 335 11.12 5.40 -11.86
C GLY A 335 12.04 4.22 -11.54
N VAL A 336 12.93 4.32 -10.55
CA VAL A 336 13.84 3.22 -10.20
C VAL A 336 13.08 2.06 -9.59
N GLU A 337 12.12 2.32 -8.75
CA GLU A 337 11.35 1.30 -8.05
C GLU A 337 10.48 0.50 -9.03
N THR A 338 9.73 1.17 -9.90
CA THR A 338 8.94 0.53 -10.96
C THR A 338 9.82 -0.10 -12.04
N GLY A 339 11.00 0.48 -12.31
CA GLY A 339 12.02 -0.09 -13.19
C GLY A 339 12.49 -1.47 -12.73
N LEU A 340 12.78 -1.67 -11.44
CA LEU A 340 13.15 -2.98 -10.86
C LEU A 340 12.06 -4.06 -11.05
N ILE A 341 10.79 -3.66 -10.98
CA ILE A 341 9.68 -4.58 -11.29
C ILE A 341 9.74 -5.01 -12.75
N ARG A 342 9.85 -4.05 -13.66
CA ARG A 342 9.87 -4.28 -15.10
C ARG A 342 11.10 -5.08 -15.56
N GLU A 343 12.28 -4.79 -15.02
CA GLU A 343 13.52 -5.52 -15.34
C GLU A 343 13.41 -7.02 -15.05
N THR A 344 12.65 -7.40 -14.01
CA THR A 344 12.52 -8.81 -13.60
C THR A 344 11.32 -9.51 -14.23
N LEU A 345 10.19 -8.80 -14.37
CA LEU A 345 8.90 -9.40 -14.77
C LEU A 345 8.51 -9.10 -16.23
N GLY A 346 9.29 -8.23 -16.92
CA GLY A 346 8.98 -7.76 -18.25
C GLY A 346 7.96 -6.63 -18.28
N ASP A 347 7.55 -6.25 -19.48
CA ASP A 347 6.55 -5.19 -19.69
C ASP A 347 5.13 -5.77 -19.58
N PHE A 348 4.33 -5.18 -18.69
CA PHE A 348 2.91 -5.49 -18.49
C PHE A 348 2.17 -4.26 -17.98
N PRO A 349 0.84 -4.19 -18.11
CA PRO A 349 0.04 -3.14 -17.52
C PRO A 349 0.25 -3.05 -16.00
N LEU A 350 0.91 -2.01 -15.54
CA LEU A 350 1.19 -1.74 -14.12
C LEU A 350 0.72 -0.34 -13.78
N ILE A 351 -0.09 -0.22 -12.75
CA ILE A 351 -0.44 1.05 -12.12
C ILE A 351 -0.31 0.95 -10.61
N GLY A 352 -0.32 2.09 -9.94
CA GLY A 352 -0.32 2.11 -8.49
C GLY A 352 -0.33 3.52 -7.93
N PHE A 353 -0.22 3.59 -6.62
CA PHE A 353 -0.15 4.87 -5.92
C PHE A 353 0.83 4.81 -4.76
N PHE A 354 1.29 5.98 -4.35
CA PHE A 354 2.13 6.15 -3.17
C PHE A 354 1.25 6.50 -1.98
N ALA A 355 1.39 5.70 -0.92
CA ALA A 355 0.60 5.72 0.30
C ALA A 355 1.41 6.25 1.48
N ASN A 356 0.74 6.73 2.52
CA ASN A 356 1.36 6.99 3.82
C ASN A 356 0.98 5.87 4.82
N GLY A 357 1.22 4.64 4.42
CA GLY A 357 0.90 3.41 5.12
C GLY A 357 0.33 2.39 4.15
N GLU A 358 0.94 1.22 4.09
CA GLU A 358 0.59 0.13 3.19
C GLU A 358 -0.18 -0.94 3.97
N ILE A 359 -1.24 -1.48 3.35
CA ILE A 359 -2.04 -2.54 3.93
C ILE A 359 -1.59 -3.86 3.32
N SER A 360 -1.25 -4.82 4.18
CA SER A 360 -1.00 -6.20 3.80
C SER A 360 -1.55 -7.13 4.86
N ARG A 361 -2.37 -8.11 4.47
CA ARG A 361 -3.15 -8.99 5.32
C ARG A 361 -4.17 -8.16 6.14
N ASP A 362 -3.99 -8.04 7.43
CA ASP A 362 -4.83 -7.30 8.39
C ASP A 362 -4.05 -6.17 9.09
N ARG A 363 -2.91 -5.74 8.51
CA ARG A 363 -1.96 -4.85 9.15
C ARG A 363 -1.61 -3.64 8.32
N LEU A 364 -1.34 -2.54 9.02
CA LEU A 364 -0.81 -1.32 8.45
C LEU A 364 0.72 -1.31 8.63
N TYR A 365 1.41 -1.31 7.50
CA TYR A 365 2.86 -1.20 7.40
C TYR A 365 3.28 0.23 7.11
N GLY A 366 4.56 0.52 7.24
CA GLY A 366 5.20 1.74 6.78
C GLY A 366 6.56 1.42 6.18
N HIS A 367 7.02 2.28 5.28
CA HIS A 367 8.27 2.09 4.53
C HIS A 367 8.31 0.82 3.68
N THR A 368 7.16 0.32 3.27
CA THR A 368 7.02 -0.92 2.49
C THR A 368 6.49 -0.65 1.09
N GLY A 369 6.53 -1.68 0.25
CA GLY A 369 5.82 -1.71 -1.03
C GLY A 369 5.09 -3.03 -1.17
N VAL A 370 3.85 -3.00 -1.64
CA VAL A 370 3.02 -4.18 -1.86
C VAL A 370 2.72 -4.31 -3.34
N LEU A 371 3.26 -5.36 -3.97
CA LEU A 371 3.01 -5.67 -5.38
C LEU A 371 1.98 -6.79 -5.48
N THR A 372 0.90 -6.53 -6.19
CA THR A 372 -0.14 -7.52 -6.53
C THR A 372 -0.19 -7.70 -8.02
N LEU A 373 -0.02 -8.92 -8.49
CA LEU A 373 -0.02 -9.30 -9.90
C LEU A 373 -1.26 -10.13 -10.23
N PHE A 374 -1.87 -9.84 -11.36
CA PHE A 374 -2.86 -10.70 -12.01
C PHE A 374 -2.12 -11.67 -12.93
N THR A 375 -2.38 -12.97 -12.78
CA THR A 375 -1.62 -14.05 -13.45
C THR A 375 -2.47 -14.92 -14.37
#